data_718bce08f004d861e956519217b5b7b4
#
_entry.id   718bce08f004d861e956519217b5b7b4
#
_cell.length_a   1.000
_cell.length_b   1.000
_cell.length_c   1.000
_cell.angle_alpha   90.00
_cell.angle_beta   90.00
_cell.angle_gamma   90.00
#
_symmetry.space_group_name_H-M   'P 1'
#
loop_
_entity.id
_entity.type
_entity.pdbx_description
1 polymer ?
#
loop_
_entity_poly.entity_id
_entity_poly.type
_entity_poly.pdbx_seq_one_letter_code
_entity_poly.pdbx_strand_id
1 'polypeptide(L)'
;MKITDIDCHVLLVPDVRTDATSSAQDDIVVFVHTDEGITGVGESDVNPWIARACIEAPSTHSMGLGLKEMLIGEDPLDTEGLWQKLYVGSCMNGRRGAVINAIGAIDMALWDIKGKAAGKPIWQLLGGTPRDAIQPYASLQPNGNSFEEYRNSLVEWVLRARDIGFRAAKLEITLFGPYNHSGMNEKDEKVTEVIAACRAAVGPNFTLLVDVQYAWDDVERVLATTRDWGDLGVYFLETPLWVDDLEGYARLHDESGIRIAAGEWLTTHHEFRELLDIGKVDVAQPDVGRVGGLTEAMKVCDMAAERGRQIIPHCWKTGISISASAHLAAVTPHCPFFEYLPAELTDSKLRQELVQDDLKLVDGKLAIPQKPGLGIEVNMDALKSFKQE
;
A
#
# COMPACT_ATOMS: atom_id res chain seq x y z
N MET A 1 -9.59 -29.02 6.09
CA MET A 1 -9.52 -27.80 6.92
C MET A 1 -10.76 -26.96 6.66
N LYS A 2 -11.32 -26.34 7.70
CA LYS A 2 -12.50 -25.48 7.58
C LYS A 2 -12.33 -24.23 8.41
N ILE A 3 -12.82 -23.11 7.91
CA ILE A 3 -12.87 -21.84 8.64
C ILE A 3 -13.88 -21.98 9.78
N THR A 4 -13.45 -21.67 11.01
CA THR A 4 -14.30 -21.76 12.21
C THR A 4 -14.74 -20.41 12.74
N ASP A 5 -13.89 -19.38 12.60
CA ASP A 5 -14.20 -18.02 13.04
C ASP A 5 -13.33 -16.97 12.32
N ILE A 6 -13.74 -15.71 12.38
CA ILE A 6 -13.00 -14.54 11.90
C ILE A 6 -13.07 -13.47 12.99
N ASP A 7 -11.92 -13.05 13.48
CA ASP A 7 -11.79 -11.99 14.48
C ASP A 7 -11.24 -10.72 13.85
N CYS A 8 -11.89 -9.59 14.16
CA CYS A 8 -11.50 -8.26 13.70
C CYS A 8 -10.98 -7.42 14.87
N HIS A 9 -9.78 -6.89 14.78
CA HIS A 9 -9.19 -6.04 15.79
C HIS A 9 -8.96 -4.64 15.22
N VAL A 10 -9.73 -3.67 15.73
CA VAL A 10 -9.51 -2.25 15.48
C VAL A 10 -8.38 -1.77 16.36
N LEU A 11 -7.33 -1.25 15.76
CA LEU A 11 -6.16 -0.71 16.47
C LEU A 11 -6.06 0.79 16.26
N LEU A 12 -5.60 1.51 17.28
CA LEU A 12 -5.38 2.95 17.22
C LEU A 12 -4.20 3.33 18.11
N VAL A 13 -3.32 4.19 17.63
CA VAL A 13 -2.26 4.75 18.47
C VAL A 13 -2.87 5.63 19.60
N PRO A 14 -2.24 5.73 20.76
CA PRO A 14 -2.81 6.48 21.91
C PRO A 14 -3.03 7.98 21.61
N ASP A 15 -2.14 8.58 20.83
CA ASP A 15 -2.10 10.02 20.58
C ASP A 15 -2.53 10.32 19.12
N VAL A 16 -3.71 9.82 18.72
CA VAL A 16 -4.26 10.02 17.38
C VAL A 16 -4.44 11.51 17.07
N ARG A 17 -3.99 11.90 15.90
CA ARG A 17 -4.19 13.24 15.34
C ARG A 17 -5.11 13.17 14.14
N THR A 18 -6.35 13.62 14.29
CA THR A 18 -7.36 13.61 13.22
C THR A 18 -7.10 14.63 12.11
N ASP A 19 -6.15 15.54 12.33
CA ASP A 19 -5.65 16.53 11.37
C ASP A 19 -4.38 16.08 10.61
N ALA A 20 -3.85 14.91 10.94
CA ALA A 20 -2.70 14.35 10.21
C ALA A 20 -3.17 13.63 8.95
N THR A 21 -2.37 13.74 7.88
CA THR A 21 -2.64 13.06 6.60
C THR A 21 -2.20 11.60 6.60
N SER A 22 -1.50 11.13 7.64
CA SER A 22 -0.99 9.77 7.72
C SER A 22 -2.03 8.78 8.22
N SER A 23 -2.26 7.69 7.49
CA SER A 23 -3.05 6.53 7.91
C SER A 23 -2.27 5.55 8.80
N ALA A 24 -1.02 5.84 9.15
CA ALA A 24 -0.21 4.99 10.02
C ALA A 24 -0.57 5.08 11.53
N GLN A 25 -1.73 5.69 11.85
CA GLN A 25 -2.22 5.88 13.21
C GLN A 25 -3.27 4.86 13.65
N ASP A 26 -3.90 4.19 12.69
CA ASP A 26 -4.95 3.19 12.90
C ASP A 26 -4.66 1.92 12.11
N ASP A 27 -5.37 0.85 12.40
CA ASP A 27 -5.29 -0.39 11.63
C ASP A 27 -6.49 -1.30 11.89
N ILE A 28 -6.79 -2.16 10.92
CA ILE A 28 -7.67 -3.31 11.07
C ILE A 28 -6.88 -4.60 10.87
N VAL A 29 -6.68 -5.34 11.94
CA VAL A 29 -6.05 -6.67 11.87
C VAL A 29 -7.13 -7.74 11.92
N VAL A 30 -7.11 -8.64 10.95
CA VAL A 30 -8.07 -9.72 10.80
C VAL A 30 -7.38 -11.06 11.00
N PHE A 31 -7.91 -11.89 11.91
CA PHE A 31 -7.50 -13.28 12.06
C PHE A 31 -8.58 -14.21 11.52
N VAL A 32 -8.19 -15.15 10.68
CA VAL A 32 -9.04 -16.25 10.21
C VAL A 32 -8.61 -17.54 10.87
N HIS A 33 -9.51 -18.18 11.61
CA HIS A 33 -9.25 -19.39 12.38
C HIS A 33 -9.77 -20.65 11.67
N THR A 34 -9.08 -21.76 11.87
CA THR A 34 -9.48 -23.04 11.28
C THR A 34 -9.63 -24.16 12.32
N ASP A 35 -10.37 -25.21 11.96
CA ASP A 35 -10.58 -26.42 12.79
C ASP A 35 -9.31 -27.26 12.97
N GLU A 36 -8.25 -27.00 12.21
CA GLU A 36 -6.94 -27.65 12.34
C GLU A 36 -5.93 -26.83 13.16
N GLY A 37 -6.36 -25.70 13.77
CA GLY A 37 -5.55 -24.86 14.63
C GLY A 37 -4.58 -23.93 13.89
N ILE A 38 -4.66 -23.87 12.56
CA ILE A 38 -3.92 -22.87 11.77
C ILE A 38 -4.73 -21.58 11.75
N THR A 39 -4.07 -20.47 12.09
CA THR A 39 -4.64 -19.13 12.02
C THR A 39 -3.86 -18.29 11.05
N GLY A 40 -4.57 -17.62 10.12
CA GLY A 40 -4.00 -16.62 9.22
C GLY A 40 -4.27 -15.22 9.70
N VAL A 41 -3.41 -14.29 9.28
CA VAL A 41 -3.52 -12.87 9.60
C VAL A 41 -3.50 -12.03 8.34
N GLY A 42 -4.28 -10.94 8.35
CA GLY A 42 -4.26 -9.91 7.31
C GLY A 42 -4.60 -8.55 7.88
N GLU A 43 -4.36 -7.52 7.11
CA GLU A 43 -4.70 -6.13 7.45
C GLU A 43 -5.17 -5.36 6.22
N SER A 44 -5.78 -4.19 6.42
CA SER A 44 -6.17 -3.30 5.34
C SER A 44 -5.99 -1.84 5.74
N ASP A 45 -5.53 -1.04 4.78
CA ASP A 45 -5.37 0.40 4.95
C ASP A 45 -6.66 1.15 4.60
N VAL A 46 -7.61 1.07 5.52
CA VAL A 46 -8.92 1.74 5.46
C VAL A 46 -9.37 2.06 6.89
N ASN A 47 -10.35 2.94 7.05
CA ASN A 47 -10.91 3.18 8.38
C ASN A 47 -11.33 1.84 9.04
N PRO A 48 -10.71 1.46 10.18
CA PRO A 48 -10.83 0.11 10.72
C PRO A 48 -12.21 -0.24 11.23
N TRP A 49 -13.00 0.75 11.72
CA TRP A 49 -14.39 0.51 12.12
C TRP A 49 -15.29 0.20 10.93
N ILE A 50 -15.06 0.86 9.77
CA ILE A 50 -15.80 0.60 8.54
C ILE A 50 -15.48 -0.81 8.03
N ALA A 51 -14.21 -1.19 7.98
CA ALA A 51 -13.81 -2.54 7.57
C ALA A 51 -14.38 -3.61 8.49
N ARG A 52 -14.29 -3.42 9.82
CA ARG A 52 -14.91 -4.32 10.80
C ARG A 52 -16.42 -4.47 10.56
N ALA A 53 -17.12 -3.37 10.37
CA ALA A 53 -18.55 -3.41 10.07
C ALA A 53 -18.87 -4.18 8.77
N CYS A 54 -18.05 -4.03 7.72
CA CYS A 54 -18.21 -4.81 6.49
C CYS A 54 -18.03 -6.31 6.72
N ILE A 55 -17.06 -6.71 7.58
CA ILE A 55 -16.78 -8.12 7.86
C ILE A 55 -17.84 -8.75 8.76
N GLU A 56 -18.22 -8.06 9.84
CA GLU A 56 -19.08 -8.60 10.91
C GLU A 56 -20.58 -8.41 10.65
N ALA A 57 -20.98 -7.61 9.65
CA ALA A 57 -22.37 -7.40 9.31
C ALA A 57 -23.06 -8.74 9.01
N PRO A 58 -24.22 -9.06 9.62
CA PRO A 58 -24.94 -10.30 9.35
C PRO A 58 -25.59 -10.28 7.96
N SER A 59 -25.81 -11.46 7.39
CA SER A 59 -26.61 -11.61 6.18
C SER A 59 -28.07 -11.23 6.45
N THR A 60 -28.67 -10.49 5.53
CA THR A 60 -30.06 -10.03 5.65
C THR A 60 -30.96 -10.64 4.60
N HIS A 61 -30.44 -10.97 3.43
CA HIS A 61 -31.14 -11.63 2.32
C HIS A 61 -30.12 -12.12 1.28
N SER A 62 -30.57 -12.85 0.26
CA SER A 62 -29.72 -13.55 -0.71
C SER A 62 -28.75 -12.66 -1.52
N MET A 63 -28.99 -11.34 -1.60
CA MET A 63 -28.10 -10.37 -2.26
C MET A 63 -27.34 -9.47 -1.27
N GLY A 64 -27.60 -9.60 0.03
CA GLY A 64 -26.98 -8.85 1.11
C GLY A 64 -26.34 -9.79 2.13
N LEU A 65 -25.31 -10.53 1.69
CA LEU A 65 -24.64 -11.53 2.53
C LEU A 65 -23.52 -10.90 3.35
N GLY A 66 -23.36 -11.36 4.59
CA GLY A 66 -22.26 -10.96 5.48
C GLY A 66 -20.96 -11.69 5.13
N LEU A 67 -19.84 -10.96 5.09
CA LEU A 67 -18.55 -11.54 4.67
C LEU A 67 -18.12 -12.70 5.58
N LYS A 68 -18.18 -12.51 6.89
CA LYS A 68 -17.84 -13.55 7.88
C LYS A 68 -18.74 -14.78 7.71
N GLU A 69 -20.05 -14.60 7.62
CA GLU A 69 -21.01 -15.70 7.53
C GLU A 69 -20.83 -16.54 6.25
N MET A 70 -20.43 -15.90 5.13
CA MET A 70 -20.16 -16.60 3.89
C MET A 70 -18.96 -17.56 3.98
N LEU A 71 -18.04 -17.34 4.91
CA LEU A 71 -16.78 -18.07 5.00
C LEU A 71 -16.80 -19.19 6.03
N ILE A 72 -17.65 -19.11 7.06
CA ILE A 72 -17.70 -20.16 8.09
C ILE A 72 -18.04 -21.53 7.47
N GLY A 73 -17.20 -22.52 7.75
CA GLY A 73 -17.32 -23.88 7.23
C GLY A 73 -16.71 -24.11 5.84
N GLU A 74 -16.22 -23.07 5.17
CA GLU A 74 -15.54 -23.16 3.87
C GLU A 74 -14.09 -23.66 4.02
N ASP A 75 -13.50 -24.08 2.91
CA ASP A 75 -12.09 -24.49 2.84
C ASP A 75 -11.18 -23.25 2.60
N PRO A 76 -10.36 -22.83 3.57
CA PRO A 76 -9.51 -21.63 3.42
C PRO A 76 -8.42 -21.77 2.34
N LEU A 77 -8.18 -22.96 1.81
CA LEU A 77 -7.17 -23.19 0.77
C LEU A 77 -7.66 -22.81 -0.63
N ASP A 78 -8.98 -22.67 -0.83
CA ASP A 78 -9.60 -22.18 -2.07
C ASP A 78 -9.66 -20.66 -2.09
N THR A 79 -8.51 -19.99 -2.05
CA THR A 79 -8.41 -18.52 -1.97
C THR A 79 -9.17 -17.82 -3.10
N GLU A 80 -9.06 -18.32 -4.33
CA GLU A 80 -9.68 -17.73 -5.51
C GLU A 80 -11.21 -17.93 -5.53
N GLY A 81 -11.68 -19.13 -5.22
CA GLY A 81 -13.12 -19.43 -5.12
C GLY A 81 -13.78 -18.65 -3.99
N LEU A 82 -13.11 -18.51 -2.84
CA LEU A 82 -13.61 -17.72 -1.71
C LEU A 82 -13.62 -16.23 -2.02
N TRP A 83 -12.62 -15.71 -2.69
CA TRP A 83 -12.61 -14.33 -3.16
C TRP A 83 -13.81 -14.03 -4.06
N GLN A 84 -14.03 -14.89 -5.05
CA GLN A 84 -15.18 -14.76 -5.98
C GLN A 84 -16.52 -14.87 -5.24
N LYS A 85 -16.63 -15.77 -4.25
CA LYS A 85 -17.82 -15.92 -3.41
C LYS A 85 -18.12 -14.65 -2.63
N LEU A 86 -17.10 -14.07 -1.98
CA LEU A 86 -17.22 -12.83 -1.23
C LEU A 86 -17.62 -11.67 -2.14
N TYR A 87 -16.97 -11.52 -3.29
CA TYR A 87 -17.24 -10.46 -4.25
C TYR A 87 -18.69 -10.50 -4.76
N VAL A 88 -19.15 -11.67 -5.21
CA VAL A 88 -20.51 -11.82 -5.71
C VAL A 88 -21.55 -11.64 -4.61
N GLY A 89 -21.33 -12.22 -3.44
CA GLY A 89 -22.28 -12.18 -2.31
C GLY A 89 -22.43 -10.79 -1.70
N SER A 90 -21.39 -9.94 -1.79
CA SER A 90 -21.40 -8.57 -1.26
C SER A 90 -21.57 -7.48 -2.33
N CYS A 91 -21.70 -7.83 -3.60
CA CYS A 91 -21.66 -6.90 -4.73
C CYS A 91 -22.70 -5.78 -4.64
N MET A 92 -23.88 -6.06 -4.08
CA MET A 92 -24.93 -5.06 -3.84
C MET A 92 -24.53 -4.04 -2.75
N ASN A 93 -23.77 -4.48 -1.75
CA ASN A 93 -23.32 -3.65 -0.62
C ASN A 93 -22.11 -2.78 -0.98
N GLY A 94 -21.23 -3.28 -1.87
CA GLY A 94 -20.06 -2.52 -2.31
C GLY A 94 -19.10 -3.34 -3.15
N ARG A 95 -19.11 -3.09 -4.44
CA ARG A 95 -18.14 -3.69 -5.40
C ARG A 95 -16.88 -2.86 -5.59
N ARG A 96 -16.73 -1.78 -4.85
CA ARG A 96 -15.61 -0.85 -4.77
C ARG A 96 -15.44 -0.38 -3.33
N GLY A 97 -14.26 0.16 -3.02
CA GLY A 97 -13.98 0.77 -1.73
C GLY A 97 -14.04 -0.20 -0.55
N ALA A 98 -14.63 0.22 0.56
CA ALA A 98 -14.50 -0.42 1.87
C ALA A 98 -14.82 -1.93 1.94
N VAL A 99 -15.81 -2.41 1.19
CA VAL A 99 -16.13 -3.84 1.15
C VAL A 99 -14.99 -4.64 0.51
N ILE A 100 -14.38 -4.12 -0.57
CA ILE A 100 -13.24 -4.77 -1.23
C ILE A 100 -12.00 -4.71 -0.35
N ASN A 101 -11.77 -3.59 0.36
CA ASN A 101 -10.69 -3.47 1.33
C ASN A 101 -10.84 -4.52 2.47
N ALA A 102 -12.06 -4.73 2.96
CA ALA A 102 -12.36 -5.77 3.94
C ALA A 102 -12.10 -7.19 3.39
N ILE A 103 -12.46 -7.44 2.12
CA ILE A 103 -12.12 -8.70 1.42
C ILE A 103 -10.59 -8.84 1.31
N GLY A 104 -9.87 -7.74 1.06
CA GLY A 104 -8.40 -7.75 0.97
C GLY A 104 -7.72 -8.23 2.24
N ALA A 105 -8.16 -7.76 3.42
CA ALA A 105 -7.67 -8.25 4.71
C ALA A 105 -7.96 -9.74 4.90
N ILE A 106 -9.14 -10.21 4.54
CA ILE A 106 -9.51 -11.63 4.61
C ILE A 106 -8.67 -12.47 3.63
N ASP A 107 -8.53 -12.04 2.39
CA ASP A 107 -7.74 -12.76 1.37
C ASP A 107 -6.27 -12.91 1.79
N MET A 108 -5.69 -11.85 2.35
CA MET A 108 -4.34 -11.89 2.90
C MET A 108 -4.22 -12.98 3.99
N ALA A 109 -5.20 -13.05 4.91
CA ALA A 109 -5.25 -14.08 5.95
C ALA A 109 -5.42 -15.50 5.37
N LEU A 110 -6.21 -15.66 4.31
CA LEU A 110 -6.39 -16.94 3.63
C LEU A 110 -5.08 -17.40 2.94
N TRP A 111 -4.36 -16.49 2.30
CA TRP A 111 -3.04 -16.80 1.73
C TRP A 111 -2.02 -17.15 2.82
N ASP A 112 -2.08 -16.51 3.99
CA ASP A 112 -1.24 -16.85 5.14
C ASP A 112 -1.53 -18.28 5.65
N ILE A 113 -2.82 -18.66 5.77
CA ILE A 113 -3.22 -20.04 6.09
C ILE A 113 -2.68 -21.02 5.05
N LYS A 114 -2.88 -20.73 3.77
CA LYS A 114 -2.45 -21.59 2.65
C LYS A 114 -0.94 -21.82 2.67
N GLY A 115 -0.16 -20.77 2.94
CA GLY A 115 1.28 -20.86 3.08
C GLY A 115 1.70 -21.67 4.30
N LYS A 116 1.09 -21.44 5.46
CA LYS A 116 1.34 -22.20 6.71
C LYS A 116 1.00 -23.68 6.55
N ALA A 117 -0.17 -23.99 5.98
CA ALA A 117 -0.60 -25.36 5.73
C ALA A 117 0.32 -26.11 4.76
N ALA A 118 0.84 -25.43 3.75
CA ALA A 118 1.79 -25.99 2.79
C ALA A 118 3.25 -26.04 3.30
N GLY A 119 3.56 -25.40 4.43
CA GLY A 119 4.93 -25.21 4.93
C GLY A 119 5.79 -24.35 3.98
N LYS A 120 5.18 -23.41 3.25
CA LYS A 120 5.83 -22.61 2.21
C LYS A 120 5.55 -21.12 2.39
N PRO A 121 6.50 -20.22 2.05
CA PRO A 121 6.20 -18.80 1.93
C PRO A 121 5.22 -18.54 0.79
N ILE A 122 4.40 -17.50 0.89
CA ILE A 122 3.34 -17.23 -0.07
C ILE A 122 3.86 -17.07 -1.50
N TRP A 123 5.02 -16.43 -1.70
CA TRP A 123 5.58 -16.25 -3.04
C TRP A 123 5.78 -17.55 -3.82
N GLN A 124 6.06 -18.67 -3.15
CA GLN A 124 6.16 -19.97 -3.79
C GLN A 124 4.81 -20.52 -4.28
N LEU A 125 3.72 -20.07 -3.67
CA LEU A 125 2.35 -20.49 -4.03
C LEU A 125 1.72 -19.57 -5.07
N LEU A 126 2.15 -18.30 -5.13
CA LEU A 126 1.74 -17.35 -6.17
C LEU A 126 2.27 -17.75 -7.56
N GLY A 127 3.33 -18.56 -7.62
CA GLY A 127 3.98 -18.92 -8.87
C GLY A 127 5.02 -17.91 -9.32
N GLY A 128 5.60 -18.17 -10.50
CA GLY A 128 6.65 -17.32 -11.05
C GLY A 128 8.05 -17.66 -10.54
N THR A 129 9.04 -16.91 -11.02
CA THR A 129 10.45 -17.07 -10.62
C THR A 129 10.78 -15.97 -9.63
N PRO A 130 11.18 -16.33 -8.40
CA PRO A 130 11.49 -15.32 -7.39
C PRO A 130 12.77 -14.58 -7.77
N ARG A 131 12.86 -13.34 -7.32
CA ARG A 131 14.09 -12.54 -7.35
C ARG A 131 14.99 -12.96 -6.19
N ASP A 132 16.27 -12.61 -6.29
CA ASP A 132 17.21 -12.83 -5.17
C ASP A 132 16.92 -11.86 -4.00
N ALA A 133 16.47 -10.65 -4.29
CA ALA A 133 16.13 -9.62 -3.32
C ALA A 133 15.24 -8.53 -3.96
N ILE A 134 14.57 -7.75 -3.11
CA ILE A 134 13.71 -6.64 -3.50
C ILE A 134 14.47 -5.31 -3.30
N GLN A 135 14.35 -4.39 -4.27
CA GLN A 135 14.91 -3.04 -4.16
C GLN A 135 13.87 -2.11 -3.52
N PRO A 136 14.02 -1.72 -2.24
CA PRO A 136 13.09 -0.79 -1.61
C PRO A 136 13.42 0.66 -1.93
N TYR A 137 12.42 1.53 -1.81
CA TYR A 137 12.60 2.93 -1.50
C TYR A 137 12.04 3.24 -0.09
N ALA A 138 12.67 4.18 0.61
CA ALA A 138 12.12 4.69 1.86
C ALA A 138 10.94 5.62 1.54
N SER A 139 9.76 5.35 2.08
CA SER A 139 8.63 6.27 1.99
C SER A 139 8.69 7.25 3.16
N LEU A 140 8.79 8.55 2.87
CA LEU A 140 9.13 9.58 3.84
C LEU A 140 8.04 10.64 3.94
N GLN A 141 7.55 10.85 5.16
CA GLN A 141 6.62 11.92 5.49
C GLN A 141 7.34 13.13 6.08
N PRO A 142 6.94 14.36 5.71
CA PRO A 142 7.50 15.58 6.30
C PRO A 142 6.95 15.84 7.71
N ASN A 143 7.70 16.66 8.43
CA ASN A 143 7.30 17.25 9.71
C ASN A 143 7.44 18.78 9.65
N GLY A 144 6.81 19.48 10.59
CA GLY A 144 6.90 20.94 10.71
C GLY A 144 5.60 21.65 10.32
N ASN A 145 5.47 22.92 10.75
CA ASN A 145 4.28 23.73 10.57
C ASN A 145 4.52 24.95 9.67
N SER A 146 5.74 25.10 9.15
CA SER A 146 6.12 26.12 8.17
C SER A 146 6.78 25.45 6.96
N PHE A 147 6.77 26.13 5.81
CA PHE A 147 7.43 25.62 4.60
C PHE A 147 8.91 25.29 4.83
N GLU A 148 9.62 26.13 5.58
CA GLU A 148 11.05 25.89 5.84
C GLU A 148 11.27 24.66 6.73
N GLU A 149 10.49 24.49 7.79
CA GLU A 149 10.55 23.31 8.64
C GLU A 149 10.21 22.05 7.85
N TYR A 150 9.14 22.08 7.06
CA TYR A 150 8.69 21.01 6.18
C TYR A 150 9.79 20.57 5.22
N ARG A 151 10.34 21.51 4.43
CA ARG A 151 11.44 21.25 3.50
C ARG A 151 12.65 20.66 4.21
N ASN A 152 13.05 21.27 5.33
CA ASN A 152 14.24 20.84 6.07
C ASN A 152 14.05 19.45 6.68
N SER A 153 12.83 19.11 7.13
CA SER A 153 12.52 17.77 7.64
C SER A 153 12.66 16.70 6.56
N LEU A 154 12.18 16.94 5.34
CA LEU A 154 12.36 16.00 4.22
C LEU A 154 13.84 15.86 3.82
N VAL A 155 14.61 16.96 3.83
CA VAL A 155 16.06 16.89 3.62
C VAL A 155 16.73 16.05 4.70
N GLU A 156 16.37 16.19 5.96
CA GLU A 156 16.89 15.37 7.04
C GLU A 156 16.52 13.89 6.85
N TRP A 157 15.24 13.60 6.59
CA TRP A 157 14.76 12.24 6.42
C TRP A 157 15.43 11.52 5.23
N VAL A 158 15.58 12.19 4.09
CA VAL A 158 16.24 11.59 2.93
C VAL A 158 17.72 11.31 3.17
N LEU A 159 18.40 12.16 3.93
CA LEU A 159 19.78 11.92 4.36
C LEU A 159 19.87 10.72 5.31
N ARG A 160 18.98 10.63 6.29
CA ARG A 160 18.90 9.48 7.21
C ARG A 160 18.61 8.18 6.44
N ALA A 161 17.66 8.20 5.48
CA ALA A 161 17.37 7.05 4.64
C ALA A 161 18.63 6.58 3.88
N ARG A 162 19.37 7.51 3.26
CA ARG A 162 20.63 7.20 2.61
C ARG A 162 21.65 6.60 3.59
N ASP A 163 21.79 7.18 4.77
CA ASP A 163 22.80 6.79 5.76
C ASP A 163 22.53 5.40 6.36
N ILE A 164 21.26 4.97 6.46
CA ILE A 164 20.89 3.59 6.85
C ILE A 164 20.95 2.61 5.68
N GLY A 165 21.28 3.06 4.46
CA GLY A 165 21.58 2.20 3.32
C GLY A 165 20.57 2.19 2.18
N PHE A 166 19.48 2.97 2.23
CA PHE A 166 18.59 3.11 1.07
C PHE A 166 19.32 3.77 -0.10
N ARG A 167 18.85 3.42 -1.31
CA ARG A 167 19.33 4.01 -2.57
C ARG A 167 18.25 4.80 -3.30
N ALA A 168 17.06 4.81 -2.73
CA ALA A 168 15.87 5.50 -3.24
C ALA A 168 14.99 5.95 -2.08
N ALA A 169 14.28 7.06 -2.25
CA ALA A 169 13.25 7.53 -1.34
C ALA A 169 12.12 8.22 -2.10
N LYS A 170 10.88 8.01 -1.63
CA LYS A 170 9.70 8.75 -2.04
C LYS A 170 9.49 9.91 -1.07
N LEU A 171 9.40 11.10 -1.62
CA LEU A 171 9.14 12.34 -0.91
C LEU A 171 7.63 12.60 -0.99
N GLU A 172 6.94 12.56 0.15
CA GLU A 172 5.57 13.06 0.23
C GLU A 172 5.60 14.58 0.28
N ILE A 173 5.08 15.23 -0.77
CA ILE A 173 5.09 16.70 -0.90
C ILE A 173 3.65 17.24 -1.01
N THR A 174 3.05 17.48 0.15
CA THR A 174 1.65 17.88 0.34
C THR A 174 1.53 19.35 0.79
N LEU A 175 2.02 20.27 -0.04
CA LEU A 175 2.09 21.69 0.28
C LEU A 175 0.79 22.46 0.03
N PHE A 176 -0.15 21.87 -0.69
CA PHE A 176 -1.49 22.39 -1.01
C PHE A 176 -2.41 21.22 -1.40
N GLY A 177 -3.64 21.54 -1.80
CA GLY A 177 -4.62 20.51 -2.18
C GLY A 177 -5.43 19.97 -0.99
N PRO A 178 -6.23 18.91 -1.22
CA PRO A 178 -7.18 18.41 -0.23
C PRO A 178 -6.52 17.78 1.00
N TYR A 179 -5.31 17.26 0.85
CA TYR A 179 -4.55 16.58 1.91
C TYR A 179 -3.29 17.36 2.27
N ASN A 180 -3.36 18.70 2.25
CA ASN A 180 -2.20 19.52 2.57
C ASN A 180 -1.75 19.35 4.03
N HIS A 181 -0.45 19.31 4.22
CA HIS A 181 0.16 19.18 5.54
C HIS A 181 -0.09 20.41 6.41
N SER A 182 -0.71 20.21 7.57
CA SER A 182 -0.94 21.26 8.59
C SER A 182 -1.63 22.52 8.05
N GLY A 183 -2.49 22.38 7.03
CA GLY A 183 -3.19 23.52 6.43
C GLY A 183 -2.33 24.41 5.54
N MET A 184 -1.17 23.94 5.09
CA MET A 184 -0.31 24.68 4.15
C MET A 184 -1.06 24.97 2.84
N ASN A 185 -0.76 26.10 2.24
CA ASN A 185 -1.28 26.50 0.94
C ASN A 185 -0.21 27.28 0.17
N GLU A 186 0.86 26.56 -0.18
CA GLU A 186 1.99 27.11 -0.89
C GLU A 186 1.77 27.12 -2.41
N LYS A 187 2.65 27.81 -3.13
CA LYS A 187 2.64 27.83 -4.59
C LYS A 187 3.29 26.59 -5.18
N ASP A 188 2.92 26.25 -6.42
CA ASP A 188 3.43 25.10 -7.16
C ASP A 188 4.96 25.04 -7.24
N GLU A 189 5.64 26.19 -7.37
CA GLU A 189 7.09 26.28 -7.45
C GLU A 189 7.78 25.75 -6.17
N LYS A 190 7.08 25.76 -5.04
CA LYS A 190 7.60 25.24 -3.78
C LYS A 190 7.78 23.73 -3.77
N VAL A 191 7.01 23.00 -4.55
CA VAL A 191 7.21 21.55 -4.76
C VAL A 191 8.59 21.31 -5.38
N THR A 192 8.90 22.03 -6.46
CA THR A 192 10.21 21.96 -7.12
C THR A 192 11.36 22.36 -6.19
N GLU A 193 11.15 23.37 -5.34
CA GLU A 193 12.17 23.81 -4.35
C GLU A 193 12.48 22.70 -3.34
N VAL A 194 11.49 21.95 -2.86
CA VAL A 194 11.70 20.81 -1.95
C VAL A 194 12.49 19.69 -2.65
N ILE A 195 12.09 19.33 -3.87
CA ILE A 195 12.78 18.30 -4.66
C ILE A 195 14.26 18.68 -4.90
N ALA A 196 14.50 19.94 -5.30
CA ALA A 196 15.84 20.45 -5.55
C ALA A 196 16.71 20.42 -4.28
N ALA A 197 16.13 20.78 -3.12
CA ALA A 197 16.84 20.73 -1.84
C ALA A 197 17.22 19.28 -1.45
N CYS A 198 16.31 18.34 -1.60
CA CYS A 198 16.57 16.91 -1.36
C CYS A 198 17.61 16.37 -2.36
N ARG A 199 17.50 16.70 -3.64
CA ARG A 199 18.49 16.31 -4.68
C ARG A 199 19.88 16.84 -4.37
N ALA A 200 20.00 18.09 -3.97
CA ALA A 200 21.30 18.69 -3.58
C ALA A 200 21.91 17.96 -2.37
N ALA A 201 21.10 17.52 -1.43
CA ALA A 201 21.54 16.81 -0.23
C ALA A 201 22.02 15.37 -0.51
N VAL A 202 21.32 14.61 -1.33
CA VAL A 202 21.65 13.18 -1.57
C VAL A 202 22.57 12.96 -2.78
N GLY A 203 22.73 13.95 -3.65
CA GLY A 203 23.52 13.85 -4.87
C GLY A 203 22.81 13.12 -6.03
N PRO A 204 23.46 13.01 -7.21
CA PRO A 204 22.82 12.59 -8.45
C PRO A 204 22.50 11.07 -8.52
N ASN A 205 23.17 10.25 -7.72
CA ASN A 205 23.07 8.78 -7.82
C ASN A 205 21.97 8.18 -6.92
N PHE A 206 21.30 9.00 -6.12
CA PHE A 206 20.21 8.56 -5.25
C PHE A 206 18.88 8.75 -6.00
N THR A 207 18.01 7.74 -6.05
CA THR A 207 16.73 7.83 -6.76
C THR A 207 15.70 8.57 -5.90
N LEU A 208 15.12 9.63 -6.46
CA LEU A 208 14.01 10.36 -5.83
C LEU A 208 12.71 10.06 -6.57
N LEU A 209 11.67 9.74 -5.81
CA LEU A 209 10.31 9.57 -6.24
C LEU A 209 9.48 10.65 -5.53
N VAL A 210 8.40 11.10 -6.13
CA VAL A 210 7.60 12.20 -5.58
C VAL A 210 6.14 11.78 -5.53
N ASP A 211 5.51 11.96 -4.38
CA ASP A 211 4.09 11.79 -4.15
C ASP A 211 3.50 13.12 -3.68
N VAL A 212 2.43 13.54 -4.31
CA VAL A 212 1.76 14.82 -4.01
C VAL A 212 0.33 14.65 -3.51
N GLN A 213 -0.12 13.43 -3.30
CA GLN A 213 -1.42 13.08 -2.73
C GLN A 213 -2.58 13.90 -3.30
N TYR A 214 -2.79 13.79 -4.62
CA TYR A 214 -3.93 14.42 -5.32
C TYR A 214 -3.97 15.95 -5.21
N ALA A 215 -2.79 16.59 -5.18
CA ALA A 215 -2.69 18.03 -4.89
C ALA A 215 -3.26 18.93 -5.98
N TRP A 216 -3.22 18.54 -7.25
CA TRP A 216 -3.69 19.36 -8.36
C TRP A 216 -5.07 18.94 -8.86
N ASP A 217 -5.80 19.95 -9.35
CA ASP A 217 -7.09 19.83 -10.02
C ASP A 217 -7.02 20.24 -11.50
N ASP A 218 -5.82 20.54 -12.01
CA ASP A 218 -5.59 21.06 -13.36
C ASP A 218 -4.29 20.47 -13.96
N VAL A 219 -4.43 19.80 -15.09
CA VAL A 219 -3.33 19.18 -15.85
C VAL A 219 -2.28 20.20 -16.29
N GLU A 220 -2.71 21.42 -16.69
CA GLU A 220 -1.79 22.46 -17.15
C GLU A 220 -0.84 22.92 -16.02
N ARG A 221 -1.35 22.99 -14.78
CA ARG A 221 -0.53 23.30 -13.61
C ARG A 221 0.52 22.23 -13.36
N VAL A 222 0.14 20.95 -13.47
CA VAL A 222 1.08 19.82 -13.32
C VAL A 222 2.16 19.90 -14.39
N LEU A 223 1.77 20.05 -15.67
CA LEU A 223 2.71 20.13 -16.81
C LEU A 223 3.67 21.31 -16.68
N ALA A 224 3.17 22.48 -16.24
CA ALA A 224 3.99 23.66 -16.03
C ALA A 224 5.02 23.45 -14.89
N THR A 225 4.59 22.84 -13.78
CA THR A 225 5.43 22.60 -12.58
C THR A 225 6.50 21.54 -12.83
N THR A 226 6.15 20.47 -13.55
CA THR A 226 7.03 19.31 -13.76
C THR A 226 8.02 19.46 -14.91
N ARG A 227 7.95 20.56 -15.67
CA ARG A 227 8.74 20.77 -16.91
C ARG A 227 10.23 20.45 -16.74
N ASP A 228 10.83 20.87 -15.64
CA ASP A 228 12.25 20.77 -15.39
C ASP A 228 12.62 19.63 -14.42
N TRP A 229 11.67 18.77 -14.05
CA TRP A 229 11.90 17.69 -13.07
C TRP A 229 12.75 16.54 -13.63
N GLY A 230 12.83 16.41 -14.95
CA GLY A 230 13.76 15.51 -15.61
C GLY A 230 15.21 15.82 -15.24
N ASP A 231 15.59 17.10 -15.16
CA ASP A 231 16.93 17.56 -14.76
C ASP A 231 17.19 17.31 -13.25
N LEU A 232 16.12 17.26 -12.44
CA LEU A 232 16.21 16.87 -11.03
C LEU A 232 16.26 15.33 -10.85
N GLY A 233 16.11 14.55 -11.92
CA GLY A 233 16.18 13.10 -11.91
C GLY A 233 15.07 12.44 -11.10
N VAL A 234 13.84 13.01 -11.14
CA VAL A 234 12.66 12.41 -10.52
C VAL A 234 12.30 11.14 -11.27
N TYR A 235 12.15 10.03 -10.55
CA TYR A 235 11.85 8.73 -11.15
C TYR A 235 10.40 8.63 -11.60
N PHE A 236 9.46 9.00 -10.73
CA PHE A 236 8.04 9.14 -11.02
C PHE A 236 7.38 10.28 -10.23
N LEU A 237 6.24 10.74 -10.72
CA LEU A 237 5.27 11.55 -10.00
C LEU A 237 4.04 10.70 -9.68
N GLU A 238 3.74 10.55 -8.39
CA GLU A 238 2.63 9.78 -7.85
C GLU A 238 1.44 10.67 -7.54
N THR A 239 0.23 10.20 -7.91
CA THR A 239 -1.07 10.80 -7.57
C THR A 239 -1.19 12.31 -7.78
N PRO A 240 -0.76 12.85 -8.97
CA PRO A 240 -0.82 14.30 -9.21
C PRO A 240 -2.25 14.85 -9.30
N LEU A 241 -3.19 14.09 -9.85
CA LEU A 241 -4.58 14.47 -10.09
C LEU A 241 -5.54 13.58 -9.30
N TRP A 242 -6.79 14.00 -9.20
CA TRP A 242 -7.83 13.19 -8.58
C TRP A 242 -7.97 11.82 -9.25
N VAL A 243 -8.31 10.81 -8.46
CA VAL A 243 -8.29 9.40 -8.88
C VAL A 243 -9.19 9.08 -10.08
N ASP A 244 -10.28 9.82 -10.25
CA ASP A 244 -11.26 9.63 -11.34
C ASP A 244 -10.90 10.40 -12.63
N ASP A 245 -9.87 11.25 -12.64
CA ASP A 245 -9.46 12.02 -13.82
C ASP A 245 -8.53 11.21 -14.74
N LEU A 246 -9.06 10.11 -15.28
CA LEU A 246 -8.29 9.21 -16.15
C LEU A 246 -7.79 9.91 -17.43
N GLU A 247 -8.54 10.84 -17.99
CA GLU A 247 -8.12 11.61 -19.16
C GLU A 247 -6.96 12.54 -18.83
N GLY A 248 -6.97 13.14 -17.64
CA GLY A 248 -5.87 13.93 -17.11
C GLY A 248 -4.61 13.10 -16.93
N TYR A 249 -4.70 11.91 -16.35
CA TYR A 249 -3.58 10.97 -16.23
C TYR A 249 -3.01 10.60 -17.60
N ALA A 250 -3.85 10.32 -18.61
CA ALA A 250 -3.41 10.02 -19.96
C ALA A 250 -2.63 11.19 -20.60
N ARG A 251 -3.10 12.41 -20.41
CA ARG A 251 -2.38 13.60 -20.87
C ARG A 251 -1.03 13.77 -20.19
N LEU A 252 -0.97 13.55 -18.88
CA LEU A 252 0.30 13.62 -18.13
C LEU A 252 1.29 12.55 -18.62
N HIS A 253 0.83 11.33 -18.88
CA HIS A 253 1.67 10.29 -19.52
C HIS A 253 2.22 10.76 -20.86
N ASP A 254 1.37 11.32 -21.73
CA ASP A 254 1.74 11.69 -23.10
C ASP A 254 2.64 12.96 -23.13
N GLU A 255 2.50 13.92 -22.19
CA GLU A 255 3.05 15.27 -22.30
C GLU A 255 4.11 15.64 -21.23
N SER A 256 4.12 15.01 -20.03
CA SER A 256 4.99 15.47 -18.93
C SER A 256 6.47 15.09 -19.07
N GLY A 257 6.78 14.03 -19.81
CA GLY A 257 8.13 13.49 -19.91
C GLY A 257 8.65 12.80 -18.63
N ILE A 258 7.80 12.67 -17.59
CA ILE A 258 8.08 11.96 -16.34
C ILE A 258 7.15 10.74 -16.28
N ARG A 259 7.59 9.66 -15.60
CA ARG A 259 6.68 8.54 -15.32
C ARG A 259 5.57 9.00 -14.37
N ILE A 260 4.34 8.61 -14.68
CA ILE A 260 3.18 8.86 -13.85
C ILE A 260 2.81 7.57 -13.12
N ALA A 261 2.68 7.66 -11.80
CA ALA A 261 2.31 6.58 -10.91
C ALA A 261 0.96 6.87 -10.25
N ALA A 262 0.09 5.85 -10.16
CA ALA A 262 -1.21 5.98 -9.49
C ALA A 262 -1.82 4.60 -9.19
N GLY A 263 -2.87 4.58 -8.37
CA GLY A 263 -3.69 3.41 -8.13
C GLY A 263 -3.82 2.99 -6.67
N GLU A 264 -3.21 3.68 -5.74
CA GLU A 264 -3.19 3.33 -4.31
C GLU A 264 -4.59 3.20 -3.67
N TRP A 265 -5.59 3.93 -4.17
CA TRP A 265 -6.97 3.87 -3.67
C TRP A 265 -7.89 3.00 -4.52
N LEU A 266 -7.40 2.48 -5.65
CA LEU A 266 -8.22 1.66 -6.52
C LEU A 266 -8.44 0.27 -5.94
N THR A 267 -9.61 -0.25 -6.22
CA THR A 267 -10.04 -1.58 -5.80
C THR A 267 -10.34 -2.46 -7.00
N THR A 268 -9.99 -3.73 -6.91
CA THR A 268 -10.16 -4.75 -7.95
C THR A 268 -9.41 -4.47 -9.27
N HIS A 269 -9.13 -5.52 -10.00
CA HIS A 269 -8.54 -5.44 -11.34
C HIS A 269 -9.42 -4.66 -12.35
N HIS A 270 -10.70 -4.44 -12.05
CA HIS A 270 -11.59 -3.69 -12.94
C HIS A 270 -11.23 -2.20 -13.01
N GLU A 271 -10.97 -1.55 -11.85
CA GLU A 271 -10.53 -0.15 -11.82
C GLU A 271 -9.12 0.00 -12.37
N PHE A 272 -8.22 -0.94 -12.07
CA PHE A 272 -6.88 -0.94 -12.64
C PHE A 272 -6.87 -1.11 -14.15
N ARG A 273 -7.82 -1.84 -14.74
CA ARG A 273 -7.98 -1.89 -16.19
C ARG A 273 -8.26 -0.52 -16.77
N GLU A 274 -9.18 0.23 -16.17
CA GLU A 274 -9.50 1.59 -16.59
C GLU A 274 -8.29 2.53 -16.43
N LEU A 275 -7.59 2.46 -15.30
CA LEU A 275 -6.37 3.24 -15.06
C LEU A 275 -5.27 2.93 -16.11
N LEU A 276 -5.08 1.68 -16.45
CA LEU A 276 -4.05 1.25 -17.42
C LEU A 276 -4.44 1.55 -18.87
N ASP A 277 -5.72 1.33 -19.25
CA ASP A 277 -6.18 1.45 -20.62
C ASP A 277 -6.55 2.90 -21.00
N ILE A 278 -7.20 3.62 -20.09
CA ILE A 278 -7.63 5.02 -20.28
C ILE A 278 -6.60 5.97 -19.70
N GLY A 279 -6.25 5.81 -18.42
CA GLY A 279 -5.30 6.66 -17.71
C GLY A 279 -3.85 6.51 -18.16
N LYS A 280 -3.49 5.40 -18.82
CA LYS A 280 -2.16 5.13 -19.39
C LYS A 280 -0.99 5.25 -18.42
N VAL A 281 -1.21 5.15 -17.12
CA VAL A 281 -0.13 5.33 -16.14
C VAL A 281 1.06 4.42 -16.42
N ASP A 282 2.27 4.90 -16.14
CA ASP A 282 3.51 4.15 -16.33
C ASP A 282 3.75 3.13 -15.22
N VAL A 283 3.28 3.45 -14.04
CA VAL A 283 3.42 2.66 -12.82
C VAL A 283 2.06 2.49 -12.16
N ALA A 284 1.57 1.26 -12.10
CA ALA A 284 0.37 0.95 -11.33
C ALA A 284 0.77 0.56 -9.90
N GLN A 285 0.02 1.08 -8.91
CA GLN A 285 0.35 0.97 -7.50
C GLN A 285 -0.76 0.27 -6.71
N PRO A 286 -1.03 -1.04 -6.96
CA PRO A 286 -2.00 -1.77 -6.16
C PRO A 286 -1.51 -1.87 -4.71
N ASP A 287 -2.34 -1.45 -3.78
CA ASP A 287 -2.17 -1.76 -2.36
C ASP A 287 -2.83 -3.09 -2.07
N VAL A 288 -2.07 -4.07 -1.53
CA VAL A 288 -2.59 -5.43 -1.30
C VAL A 288 -3.78 -5.43 -0.35
N GLY A 289 -3.77 -4.58 0.68
CA GLY A 289 -4.88 -4.45 1.62
C GLY A 289 -6.10 -3.74 1.06
N ARG A 290 -5.93 -2.91 0.01
CA ARG A 290 -7.01 -2.10 -0.59
C ARG A 290 -7.56 -2.71 -1.87
N VAL A 291 -6.72 -3.29 -2.73
CA VAL A 291 -7.11 -3.81 -4.04
C VAL A 291 -8.03 -5.04 -3.97
N GLY A 292 -8.09 -5.69 -2.82
CA GLY A 292 -8.84 -6.92 -2.59
C GLY A 292 -7.96 -8.13 -2.30
N GLY A 293 -6.73 -7.91 -1.80
CA GLY A 293 -5.82 -8.95 -1.40
C GLY A 293 -4.82 -9.37 -2.49
N LEU A 294 -4.04 -10.39 -2.18
CA LEU A 294 -3.04 -10.95 -3.10
C LEU A 294 -3.69 -11.55 -4.36
N THR A 295 -4.88 -12.16 -4.22
CA THR A 295 -5.63 -12.75 -5.34
C THR A 295 -5.95 -11.71 -6.41
N GLU A 296 -6.35 -10.49 -6.05
CA GLU A 296 -6.63 -9.41 -7.02
C GLU A 296 -5.34 -8.70 -7.45
N ALA A 297 -4.40 -8.49 -6.54
CA ALA A 297 -3.13 -7.84 -6.86
C ALA A 297 -2.35 -8.59 -7.96
N MET A 298 -2.35 -9.92 -7.95
CA MET A 298 -1.74 -10.73 -9.00
C MET A 298 -2.37 -10.48 -10.38
N LYS A 299 -3.70 -10.36 -10.46
CA LYS A 299 -4.39 -10.03 -11.73
C LYS A 299 -3.98 -8.66 -12.25
N VAL A 300 -3.80 -7.68 -11.34
CA VAL A 300 -3.29 -6.35 -11.70
C VAL A 300 -1.85 -6.43 -12.22
N CYS A 301 -1.00 -7.24 -11.59
CA CYS A 301 0.37 -7.46 -12.05
C CYS A 301 0.40 -8.03 -13.48
N ASP A 302 -0.39 -9.06 -13.75
CA ASP A 302 -0.47 -9.68 -15.08
C ASP A 302 -0.97 -8.66 -16.14
N MET A 303 -2.00 -7.90 -15.80
CA MET A 303 -2.55 -6.86 -16.70
C MET A 303 -1.53 -5.75 -17.00
N ALA A 304 -0.73 -5.34 -16.01
CA ALA A 304 0.33 -4.34 -16.21
C ALA A 304 1.45 -4.91 -17.11
N ALA A 305 1.85 -6.17 -16.89
CA ALA A 305 2.84 -6.85 -17.73
C ALA A 305 2.41 -6.92 -19.20
N GLU A 306 1.16 -7.28 -19.47
CA GLU A 306 0.60 -7.33 -20.82
C GLU A 306 0.68 -5.98 -21.56
N ARG A 307 0.66 -4.88 -20.80
CA ARG A 307 0.71 -3.50 -21.32
C ARG A 307 2.12 -2.88 -21.26
N GLY A 308 3.13 -3.65 -20.82
CA GLY A 308 4.49 -3.16 -20.64
C GLY A 308 4.62 -2.08 -19.57
N ARG A 309 3.70 -2.06 -18.58
CA ARG A 309 3.70 -1.11 -17.47
C ARG A 309 4.39 -1.70 -16.23
N GLN A 310 4.90 -0.82 -15.38
CA GLN A 310 5.53 -1.22 -14.12
C GLN A 310 4.48 -1.41 -13.02
N ILE A 311 4.81 -2.27 -12.08
CA ILE A 311 4.12 -2.39 -10.79
C ILE A 311 5.06 -1.93 -9.69
N ILE A 312 4.59 -1.05 -8.81
CA ILE A 312 5.24 -0.71 -7.55
C ILE A 312 4.12 -0.66 -6.51
N PRO A 313 3.91 -1.72 -5.72
CA PRO A 313 2.81 -1.76 -4.78
C PRO A 313 2.88 -0.60 -3.79
N HIS A 314 1.77 0.11 -3.58
CA HIS A 314 1.62 1.00 -2.44
C HIS A 314 1.62 0.17 -1.16
N CYS A 315 2.27 0.66 -0.10
CA CYS A 315 2.31 -0.04 1.17
C CYS A 315 2.61 0.92 2.33
N TRP A 316 1.56 1.37 3.02
CA TRP A 316 1.64 2.39 4.08
C TRP A 316 1.05 1.94 5.42
N LYS A 317 1.22 0.68 5.80
CA LYS A 317 0.74 0.13 7.09
C LYS A 317 1.86 -0.59 7.86
N THR A 318 1.53 -1.71 8.46
CA THR A 318 2.44 -2.43 9.35
C THR A 318 3.28 -3.46 8.60
N GLY A 319 4.06 -4.24 9.33
CA GLY A 319 4.82 -5.35 8.77
C GLY A 319 3.96 -6.45 8.14
N ILE A 320 2.64 -6.48 8.40
CA ILE A 320 1.71 -7.45 7.81
C ILE A 320 1.55 -7.15 6.31
N SER A 321 1.10 -5.94 5.93
CA SER A 321 0.99 -5.52 4.53
C SER A 321 2.34 -5.44 3.83
N ILE A 322 3.39 -5.00 4.53
CA ILE A 322 4.75 -4.99 3.99
C ILE A 322 5.17 -6.40 3.58
N SER A 323 4.92 -7.41 4.42
CA SER A 323 5.24 -8.79 4.07
C SER A 323 4.40 -9.30 2.91
N ALA A 324 3.08 -9.07 2.90
CA ALA A 324 2.20 -9.46 1.80
C ALA A 324 2.65 -8.84 0.46
N SER A 325 2.93 -7.54 0.46
CA SER A 325 3.42 -6.81 -0.72
C SER A 325 4.81 -7.28 -1.16
N ALA A 326 5.68 -7.70 -0.21
CA ALA A 326 6.99 -8.26 -0.53
C ALA A 326 6.88 -9.63 -1.23
N HIS A 327 5.90 -10.48 -0.85
CA HIS A 327 5.62 -11.72 -1.56
C HIS A 327 5.15 -11.44 -3.01
N LEU A 328 4.30 -10.45 -3.21
CA LEU A 328 3.87 -10.00 -4.54
C LEU A 328 5.07 -9.52 -5.38
N ALA A 329 5.87 -8.60 -4.82
CA ALA A 329 7.04 -8.04 -5.49
C ALA A 329 8.08 -9.11 -5.83
N ALA A 330 8.22 -10.16 -5.01
CA ALA A 330 9.16 -11.24 -5.21
C ALA A 330 8.94 -12.00 -6.53
N VAL A 331 7.68 -12.13 -6.98
CA VAL A 331 7.29 -12.88 -8.18
C VAL A 331 6.90 -11.98 -9.36
N THR A 332 6.98 -10.66 -9.22
CA THR A 332 6.60 -9.68 -10.24
C THR A 332 7.84 -9.11 -10.94
N PRO A 333 8.25 -9.60 -12.13
CA PRO A 333 9.51 -9.20 -12.79
C PRO A 333 9.59 -7.71 -13.16
N HIS A 334 8.45 -7.09 -13.44
CA HIS A 334 8.32 -5.66 -13.82
C HIS A 334 8.05 -4.75 -12.61
N CYS A 335 8.43 -5.18 -11.39
CA CYS A 335 8.39 -4.39 -10.16
C CYS A 335 9.81 -3.89 -9.83
N PRO A 336 10.26 -2.72 -10.33
CA PRO A 336 11.63 -2.26 -10.18
C PRO A 336 11.96 -1.81 -8.75
N PHE A 337 10.96 -1.31 -8.04
CA PHE A 337 11.05 -0.83 -6.67
C PHE A 337 9.91 -1.39 -5.81
N PHE A 338 10.09 -1.24 -4.50
CA PHE A 338 9.13 -1.66 -3.50
C PHE A 338 8.97 -0.54 -2.46
N GLU A 339 7.74 -0.14 -2.18
CA GLU A 339 7.48 0.82 -1.12
C GLU A 339 7.75 0.21 0.25
N TYR A 340 8.58 0.88 1.02
CA TYR A 340 8.91 0.44 2.36
C TYR A 340 8.87 1.62 3.34
N LEU A 341 8.02 1.50 4.35
CA LEU A 341 7.98 2.42 5.47
C LEU A 341 8.98 1.91 6.54
N PRO A 342 10.20 2.49 6.63
CA PRO A 342 11.18 2.01 7.60
C PRO A 342 10.70 2.32 9.02
N ALA A 343 10.76 1.34 9.91
CA ALA A 343 10.38 1.54 11.31
C ALA A 343 11.23 2.63 12.01
N GLU A 344 12.47 2.81 11.55
CA GLU A 344 13.41 3.81 12.07
C GLU A 344 13.16 5.23 11.54
N LEU A 345 12.31 5.38 10.51
CA LEU A 345 12.02 6.65 9.82
C LEU A 345 10.54 7.03 9.90
N THR A 346 9.81 6.47 10.86
CA THR A 346 8.39 6.78 11.11
C THR A 346 8.14 6.94 12.60
N ASP A 347 7.18 7.78 12.94
CA ASP A 347 6.69 7.94 14.31
C ASP A 347 5.53 6.98 14.65
N SER A 348 5.09 6.15 13.70
CA SER A 348 4.01 5.19 13.92
C SER A 348 4.44 4.05 14.84
N LYS A 349 3.86 4.02 16.05
CA LYS A 349 4.06 2.90 16.99
C LYS A 349 3.48 1.59 16.46
N LEU A 350 2.37 1.63 15.72
CA LEU A 350 1.81 0.44 15.08
C LEU A 350 2.85 -0.18 14.12
N ARG A 351 3.49 0.64 13.29
CA ARG A 351 4.53 0.17 12.38
C ARG A 351 5.76 -0.37 13.11
N GLN A 352 6.14 0.22 14.22
CA GLN A 352 7.34 -0.15 14.99
C GLN A 352 7.14 -1.41 15.84
N GLU A 353 5.93 -1.67 16.35
CA GLU A 353 5.71 -2.61 17.45
C GLU A 353 4.84 -3.81 17.09
N LEU A 354 3.97 -3.72 16.06
CA LEU A 354 2.93 -4.72 15.80
C LEU A 354 3.49 -6.05 15.24
N VAL A 355 4.64 -6.03 14.56
CA VAL A 355 5.27 -7.23 13.98
C VAL A 355 6.66 -7.43 14.57
N GLN A 356 6.96 -8.66 15.03
CA GLN A 356 8.24 -8.98 15.67
C GLN A 356 9.36 -9.25 14.66
N ASP A 357 9.06 -9.98 13.58
CA ASP A 357 10.02 -10.46 12.58
C ASP A 357 9.90 -9.65 11.26
N ASP A 358 10.00 -8.34 11.37
CA ASP A 358 9.90 -7.45 10.22
C ASP A 358 11.04 -7.64 9.20
N LEU A 359 10.76 -7.29 7.94
CA LEU A 359 11.75 -7.30 6.87
C LEU A 359 12.86 -6.28 7.17
N LYS A 360 14.11 -6.71 6.99
CA LYS A 360 15.28 -5.88 7.28
C LYS A 360 16.02 -5.48 6.02
N LEU A 361 16.44 -4.22 6.01
CA LEU A 361 17.33 -3.71 4.97
C LEU A 361 18.74 -4.28 5.18
N VAL A 362 19.30 -4.96 4.17
CA VAL A 362 20.66 -5.47 4.16
C VAL A 362 21.30 -5.07 2.83
N ASP A 363 22.40 -4.33 2.88
CA ASP A 363 23.12 -3.84 1.69
C ASP A 363 22.23 -3.08 0.68
N GLY A 364 21.25 -2.33 1.21
CA GLY A 364 20.32 -1.53 0.42
C GLY A 364 19.19 -2.34 -0.24
N LYS A 365 18.98 -3.58 0.16
CA LYS A 365 17.94 -4.47 -0.35
C LYS A 365 17.15 -5.12 0.78
N LEU A 366 15.92 -5.54 0.49
CA LEU A 366 15.11 -6.37 1.39
C LEU A 366 15.20 -7.83 0.95
N ALA A 367 15.41 -8.72 1.92
CA ALA A 367 15.34 -10.15 1.68
C ALA A 367 13.88 -10.57 1.41
N ILE A 368 13.69 -11.53 0.52
CA ILE A 368 12.37 -12.13 0.29
C ILE A 368 11.98 -12.96 1.51
N PRO A 369 10.73 -12.87 2.04
CA PRO A 369 10.28 -13.69 3.15
C PRO A 369 10.43 -15.20 2.86
N GLN A 370 11.00 -15.95 3.81
CA GLN A 370 11.29 -17.38 3.62
C GLN A 370 10.47 -18.31 4.53
N LYS A 371 9.89 -17.78 5.61
CA LYS A 371 9.06 -18.57 6.52
C LYS A 371 7.69 -18.88 5.89
N PRO A 372 6.99 -19.96 6.33
CA PRO A 372 5.66 -20.29 5.84
C PRO A 372 4.64 -19.16 6.04
N GLY A 373 3.70 -19.04 5.11
CA GLY A 373 2.69 -17.98 5.12
C GLY A 373 3.29 -16.64 4.76
N LEU A 374 2.84 -15.59 5.44
CA LEU A 374 3.41 -14.23 5.36
C LEU A 374 4.86 -14.20 5.90
N GLY A 375 5.22 -15.15 6.75
CA GLY A 375 6.58 -15.22 7.30
C GLY A 375 6.86 -14.24 8.44
N ILE A 376 5.82 -13.62 9.00
CA ILE A 376 5.88 -12.69 10.13
C ILE A 376 5.17 -13.26 11.36
N GLU A 377 5.41 -12.66 12.50
CA GLU A 377 4.74 -12.96 13.76
C GLU A 377 4.15 -11.67 14.34
N VAL A 378 2.84 -11.68 14.62
CA VAL A 378 2.17 -10.55 15.24
C VAL A 378 2.53 -10.47 16.71
N ASN A 379 2.93 -9.29 17.18
CA ASN A 379 3.15 -9.01 18.58
C ASN A 379 1.79 -8.85 19.31
N MET A 380 1.34 -9.92 19.95
CA MET A 380 0.04 -9.95 20.62
C MET A 380 -0.07 -8.98 21.81
N ASP A 381 1.04 -8.59 22.43
CA ASP A 381 1.03 -7.60 23.51
C ASP A 381 0.87 -6.18 22.94
N ALA A 382 1.53 -5.87 21.83
CA ALA A 382 1.31 -4.62 21.10
C ALA A 382 -0.13 -4.54 20.57
N LEU A 383 -0.63 -5.63 19.94
CA LEU A 383 -2.01 -5.69 19.47
C LEU A 383 -3.00 -5.39 20.59
N LYS A 384 -2.83 -5.98 21.79
CA LYS A 384 -3.70 -5.70 22.95
C LYS A 384 -3.60 -4.25 23.41
N SER A 385 -2.40 -3.66 23.37
CA SER A 385 -2.18 -2.29 23.84
C SER A 385 -2.83 -1.22 22.95
N PHE A 386 -2.93 -1.50 21.66
CA PHE A 386 -3.54 -0.60 20.66
C PHE A 386 -5.02 -0.90 20.39
N LYS A 387 -5.53 -2.05 20.82
CA LYS A 387 -6.89 -2.49 20.53
C LYS A 387 -7.93 -1.54 21.12
N GLN A 388 -8.90 -1.20 20.28
CA GLN A 388 -10.10 -0.46 20.67
C GLN A 388 -11.29 -1.43 20.86
N GLU A 389 -12.28 -1.01 21.68
CA GLU A 389 -13.51 -1.80 21.92
C GLU A 389 -14.44 -1.91 20.71
#